data_55b22fe5e1473d5ff2ded4e6b4c33ba7
#
_entry.id   55b22fe5e1473d5ff2ded4e6b4c33ba7
#
_cell.length_a   1.000
_cell.length_b   1.000
_cell.length_c   1.000
_cell.angle_alpha   90.00
_cell.angle_beta   90.00
_cell.angle_gamma   90.00
#
_symmetry.space_group_name_H-M   'P 1'
#
loop_
_entity.id
_entity.type
_entity.pdbx_description
1 polymer ?
#
loop_
_entity_poly.entity_id
_entity_poly.type
_entity_poly.pdbx_seq_one_letter_code
_entity_poly.pdbx_strand_id
1 'polypeptide(L)'
;LSLDRDRVLVKSSGEPTYLLPDIAYHREKYRRGYEEMIDVLGADHIDQFPFVRAAVATLGCDPDRLRLIMHQFVTLTAGGEKVKQSTRRANFVTVDELVEEVGVDVFRFFMIERRADGHLDFDLDLAKDRNWRKNPAYTVQYAYARTHGIERKAIETGVDMPKLGAFDASRLD
;
A
#
# COMPACT_ATOMS: atom_id res chain seq x y z
N LEU A 1 3.88 -23.23 -16.51
CA LEU A 1 2.68 -22.53 -16.05
C LEU A 1 1.48 -23.06 -16.86
N SER A 2 0.68 -23.92 -16.25
CA SER A 2 -0.58 -24.38 -16.85
C SER A 2 -1.64 -23.33 -16.50
N LEU A 3 -2.23 -22.72 -17.52
CA LEU A 3 -3.37 -21.82 -17.38
C LEU A 3 -4.66 -22.62 -17.69
N ASP A 4 -5.72 -22.29 -16.98
CA ASP A 4 -7.02 -23.00 -17.06
C ASP A 4 -7.82 -22.65 -18.34
N ARG A 5 -7.42 -21.60 -19.06
CA ARG A 5 -8.11 -21.10 -20.27
C ARG A 5 -7.19 -20.29 -21.16
N ASP A 6 -7.56 -20.20 -22.43
CA ASP A 6 -6.93 -19.31 -23.39
C ASP A 6 -7.38 -17.86 -23.20
N ARG A 7 -6.51 -16.93 -23.58
CA ARG A 7 -6.83 -15.49 -23.63
C ARG A 7 -6.57 -14.93 -25.02
N VAL A 8 -7.53 -14.16 -25.49
CA VAL A 8 -7.42 -13.46 -26.78
C VAL A 8 -6.48 -12.27 -26.63
N LEU A 9 -5.42 -12.22 -27.44
CA LEU A 9 -4.48 -11.09 -27.48
C LEU A 9 -4.90 -10.06 -28.54
N VAL A 10 -5.44 -10.53 -29.66
CA VAL A 10 -5.93 -9.67 -30.75
C VAL A 10 -7.35 -10.10 -31.08
N LYS A 11 -8.26 -9.15 -31.10
CA LYS A 11 -9.67 -9.37 -31.47
C LYS A 11 -9.80 -9.72 -32.95
N SER A 12 -10.93 -10.26 -33.35
CA SER A 12 -11.26 -10.51 -34.76
C SER A 12 -11.26 -9.24 -35.61
N SER A 13 -11.44 -8.06 -35.01
CA SER A 13 -11.33 -6.75 -35.64
C SER A 13 -9.88 -6.34 -35.96
N GLY A 14 -8.86 -7.09 -35.53
CA GLY A 14 -7.46 -6.71 -35.60
C GLY A 14 -6.96 -5.81 -34.47
N GLU A 15 -7.84 -5.38 -33.55
CA GLU A 15 -7.46 -4.56 -32.40
C GLU A 15 -6.84 -5.39 -31.28
N PRO A 16 -5.79 -4.90 -30.61
CA PRO A 16 -5.24 -5.56 -29.43
C PRO A 16 -6.24 -5.53 -28.28
N THR A 17 -6.26 -6.58 -27.45
CA THR A 17 -6.85 -6.53 -26.12
C THR A 17 -5.90 -5.82 -25.16
N TYR A 18 -6.38 -5.45 -23.95
CA TYR A 18 -5.52 -4.82 -22.92
C TYR A 18 -4.34 -5.70 -22.51
N LEU A 19 -4.47 -7.02 -22.64
CA LEU A 19 -3.42 -7.96 -22.25
C LEU A 19 -2.18 -7.85 -23.14
N LEU A 20 -2.33 -7.56 -24.46
CA LEU A 20 -1.20 -7.48 -25.36
C LEU A 20 -0.27 -6.29 -25.08
N PRO A 21 -0.75 -5.05 -24.92
CA PRO A 21 0.08 -3.93 -24.48
C PRO A 21 0.75 -4.17 -23.12
N ASP A 22 0.05 -4.83 -22.19
CA ASP A 22 0.57 -5.16 -20.87
C ASP A 22 1.76 -6.13 -20.95
N ILE A 23 1.64 -7.18 -21.76
CA ILE A 23 2.75 -8.10 -22.04
C ILE A 23 3.94 -7.36 -22.68
N ALA A 24 3.68 -6.50 -23.64
CA ALA A 24 4.72 -5.71 -24.32
C ALA A 24 5.45 -4.78 -23.35
N TYR A 25 4.72 -4.15 -22.43
CA TYR A 25 5.29 -3.31 -21.38
C TYR A 25 6.15 -4.11 -20.39
N HIS A 26 5.70 -5.29 -19.98
CA HIS A 26 6.50 -6.16 -19.13
C HIS A 26 7.79 -6.62 -19.81
N ARG A 27 7.73 -7.00 -21.09
CA ARG A 27 8.93 -7.30 -21.87
C ARG A 27 9.93 -6.14 -21.85
N GLU A 28 9.44 -4.90 -21.95
CA GLU A 28 10.29 -3.71 -21.88
C GLU A 28 10.89 -3.53 -20.49
N LYS A 29 10.17 -3.82 -19.41
CA LYS A 29 10.71 -3.82 -18.03
C LYS A 29 11.92 -4.79 -17.92
N TYR A 30 11.80 -6.00 -18.47
CA TYR A 30 12.92 -6.97 -18.49
C TYR A 30 14.13 -6.44 -19.26
N ARG A 31 13.92 -5.75 -20.38
CA ARG A 31 15.01 -5.14 -21.16
C ARG A 31 15.78 -4.05 -20.42
N ARG A 32 15.16 -3.40 -19.44
CA ARG A 32 15.82 -2.41 -18.57
C ARG A 32 16.81 -3.03 -17.59
N GLY A 33 16.82 -4.35 -17.44
CA GLY A 33 17.81 -5.08 -16.67
C GLY A 33 17.63 -5.08 -15.17
N TYR A 34 16.45 -4.76 -14.65
CA TYR A 34 16.15 -4.85 -13.22
C TYR A 34 16.22 -6.31 -12.74
N GLU A 35 16.78 -6.53 -11.56
CA GLU A 35 16.84 -7.86 -10.93
C GLU A 35 15.46 -8.33 -10.49
N GLU A 36 14.64 -7.45 -9.94
CA GLU A 36 13.27 -7.69 -9.52
C GLU A 36 12.35 -6.57 -10.06
N MET A 37 11.18 -6.96 -10.52
CA MET A 37 10.11 -6.05 -10.94
C MET A 37 8.91 -6.29 -10.06
N ILE A 38 8.36 -5.23 -9.48
CA ILE A 38 7.23 -5.31 -8.57
C ILE A 38 6.05 -4.56 -9.20
N ASP A 39 4.98 -5.30 -9.45
CA ASP A 39 3.70 -4.72 -9.84
C ASP A 39 2.82 -4.56 -8.61
N VAL A 40 2.34 -3.34 -8.37
CA VAL A 40 1.40 -3.03 -7.31
C VAL A 40 0.04 -2.81 -7.96
N LEU A 41 -0.87 -3.77 -7.82
CA LEU A 41 -2.15 -3.80 -8.54
C LEU A 41 -3.33 -3.96 -7.57
N GLY A 42 -4.48 -3.41 -7.97
CA GLY A 42 -5.75 -3.65 -7.30
C GLY A 42 -6.25 -5.09 -7.47
N ALA A 43 -7.13 -5.51 -6.58
CA ALA A 43 -7.68 -6.87 -6.57
C ALA A 43 -8.45 -7.26 -7.86
N ASP A 44 -8.88 -6.28 -8.64
CA ASP A 44 -9.52 -6.47 -9.95
C ASP A 44 -8.57 -7.02 -11.03
N HIS A 45 -7.26 -6.93 -10.81
CA HIS A 45 -6.23 -7.46 -11.71
C HIS A 45 -5.78 -8.91 -11.40
N ILE A 46 -6.34 -9.55 -10.35
CA ILE A 46 -5.92 -10.89 -9.90
C ILE A 46 -5.97 -11.93 -11.01
N ASP A 47 -7.01 -11.87 -11.84
CA ASP A 47 -7.25 -12.84 -12.92
C ASP A 47 -6.35 -12.60 -14.14
N GLN A 48 -5.75 -11.41 -14.28
CA GLN A 48 -4.93 -11.04 -15.43
C GLN A 48 -3.45 -11.36 -15.21
N PHE A 49 -2.95 -11.17 -14.01
CA PHE A 49 -1.53 -11.30 -13.70
C PHE A 49 -0.92 -12.68 -14.05
N PRO A 50 -1.59 -13.83 -13.80
CA PRO A 50 -1.07 -15.14 -14.20
C PRO A 50 -0.82 -15.26 -15.71
N PHE A 51 -1.64 -14.60 -16.54
CA PHE A 51 -1.47 -14.59 -17.99
C PHE A 51 -0.27 -13.74 -18.41
N VAL A 52 -0.03 -12.61 -17.74
CA VAL A 52 1.18 -11.80 -17.96
C VAL A 52 2.43 -12.61 -17.61
N ARG A 53 2.46 -13.28 -16.46
CA ARG A 53 3.59 -14.15 -16.07
C ARG A 53 3.84 -15.28 -17.05
N ALA A 54 2.79 -15.95 -17.52
CA ALA A 54 2.92 -16.99 -18.52
C ALA A 54 3.47 -16.46 -19.86
N ALA A 55 2.97 -15.30 -20.27
CA ALA A 55 3.41 -14.67 -21.54
C ALA A 55 4.87 -14.25 -21.47
N VAL A 56 5.35 -13.62 -20.39
CA VAL A 56 6.77 -13.25 -20.26
C VAL A 56 7.68 -14.48 -20.22
N ALA A 57 7.24 -15.58 -19.60
CA ALA A 57 7.95 -16.86 -19.63
C ALA A 57 8.07 -17.40 -21.08
N THR A 58 7.00 -17.32 -21.87
CA THR A 58 6.99 -17.72 -23.27
C THR A 58 7.94 -16.87 -24.14
N LEU A 59 8.17 -15.61 -23.74
CA LEU A 59 9.11 -14.69 -24.37
C LEU A 59 10.57 -14.92 -23.92
N GLY A 60 10.84 -15.98 -23.13
CA GLY A 60 12.16 -16.32 -22.63
C GLY A 60 12.63 -15.48 -21.43
N CYS A 61 11.71 -14.78 -20.78
CA CYS A 61 11.99 -14.05 -19.55
C CYS A 61 11.74 -14.92 -18.32
N ASP A 62 12.50 -14.69 -17.24
CA ASP A 62 12.31 -15.39 -15.98
C ASP A 62 11.08 -14.81 -15.23
N PRO A 63 9.96 -15.55 -15.12
CA PRO A 63 8.75 -15.04 -14.48
C PRO A 63 8.89 -14.84 -12.97
N ASP A 64 9.91 -15.44 -12.31
CA ASP A 64 10.11 -15.29 -10.87
C ASP A 64 10.71 -13.93 -10.49
N ARG A 65 11.26 -13.21 -11.47
CA ARG A 65 11.67 -11.80 -11.32
C ARG A 65 10.51 -10.82 -11.33
N LEU A 66 9.29 -11.27 -11.68
CA LEU A 66 8.08 -10.47 -11.68
C LEU A 66 7.22 -10.83 -10.46
N ARG A 67 7.19 -9.92 -9.48
CA ARG A 67 6.44 -10.05 -8.23
C ARG A 67 5.19 -9.20 -8.25
N LEU A 68 4.09 -9.74 -7.74
CA LEU A 68 2.85 -9.01 -7.54
C LEU A 68 2.67 -8.64 -6.06
N ILE A 69 2.41 -7.38 -5.80
CA ILE A 69 1.81 -6.90 -4.56
C ILE A 69 0.38 -6.51 -4.89
N MET A 70 -0.57 -7.29 -4.38
CA MET A 70 -1.98 -7.02 -4.59
C MET A 70 -2.54 -6.27 -3.39
N HIS A 71 -3.31 -5.22 -3.66
CA HIS A 71 -4.02 -4.50 -2.62
C HIS A 71 -5.53 -4.55 -2.85
N GLN A 72 -6.26 -4.59 -1.75
CA GLN A 72 -7.72 -4.49 -1.75
C GLN A 72 -8.16 -3.04 -1.94
N PHE A 73 -9.43 -2.88 -2.32
CA PHE A 73 -10.03 -1.55 -2.42
C PHE A 73 -10.11 -0.89 -1.05
N VAL A 74 -9.87 0.43 -1.06
CA VAL A 74 -10.09 1.29 0.10
C VAL A 74 -11.51 1.86 0.01
N THR A 75 -12.29 1.67 1.06
CA THR A 75 -13.60 2.30 1.21
C THR A 75 -13.45 3.55 2.07
N LEU A 76 -13.85 4.71 1.56
CA LEU A 76 -13.92 5.94 2.37
C LEU A 76 -15.24 5.98 3.13
N THR A 77 -15.19 6.21 4.45
CA THR A 77 -16.36 6.41 5.29
C THR A 77 -16.34 7.77 5.96
N ALA A 78 -17.51 8.40 6.13
CA ALA A 78 -17.70 9.64 6.87
C ALA A 78 -19.09 9.62 7.52
N GLY A 79 -19.22 10.05 8.76
CA GLY A 79 -20.47 9.97 9.52
C GLY A 79 -20.98 8.54 9.72
N GLY A 80 -20.09 7.53 9.68
CA GLY A 80 -20.45 6.11 9.76
C GLY A 80 -21.03 5.53 8.46
N GLU A 81 -21.10 6.30 7.38
CA GLU A 81 -21.63 5.86 6.08
C GLU A 81 -20.54 5.86 5.00
N LYS A 82 -20.69 4.96 4.01
CA LYS A 82 -19.79 4.90 2.87
C LYS A 82 -19.97 6.12 1.97
N VAL A 83 -18.86 6.81 1.71
CA VAL A 83 -18.84 7.90 0.72
C VAL A 83 -18.92 7.28 -0.68
N LYS A 84 -20.01 7.55 -1.39
CA LYS A 84 -20.21 7.06 -2.76
C LYS A 84 -19.23 7.77 -3.69
N GLN A 85 -18.32 7.01 -4.26
CA GLN A 85 -17.36 7.49 -5.25
C GLN A 85 -17.69 6.93 -6.63
N SER A 86 -17.54 7.76 -7.66
CA SER A 86 -17.74 7.34 -9.05
C SER A 86 -16.86 8.17 -9.98
N THR A 87 -15.88 7.53 -10.59
CA THR A 87 -15.03 8.16 -11.62
C THR A 87 -15.84 8.62 -12.84
N ARG A 88 -16.92 7.90 -13.19
CA ARG A 88 -17.79 8.25 -14.31
C ARG A 88 -18.62 9.51 -14.06
N ARG A 89 -18.88 9.86 -12.81
CA ARG A 89 -19.67 11.04 -12.38
C ARG A 89 -18.80 12.16 -11.85
N ALA A 90 -17.47 12.05 -11.94
CA ALA A 90 -16.50 13.00 -11.37
C ALA A 90 -16.75 13.28 -9.87
N ASN A 91 -17.32 12.32 -9.16
CA ASN A 91 -17.56 12.40 -7.72
C ASN A 91 -16.63 11.40 -7.02
N PHE A 92 -15.41 11.82 -6.77
CA PHE A 92 -14.40 11.05 -6.05
C PHE A 92 -13.54 12.01 -5.23
N VAL A 93 -13.06 11.52 -4.11
CA VAL A 93 -12.10 12.25 -3.26
C VAL A 93 -10.71 11.82 -3.71
N THR A 94 -9.87 12.79 -4.01
CA THR A 94 -8.48 12.54 -4.41
C THR A 94 -7.59 12.26 -3.21
N VAL A 95 -6.43 11.66 -3.44
CA VAL A 95 -5.40 11.47 -2.40
C VAL A 95 -4.92 12.83 -1.89
N ASP A 96 -4.76 13.81 -2.78
CA ASP A 96 -4.30 15.15 -2.40
C ASP A 96 -5.30 15.83 -1.45
N GLU A 97 -6.60 15.76 -1.75
CA GLU A 97 -7.65 16.27 -0.87
C GLU A 97 -7.64 15.59 0.50
N LEU A 98 -7.46 14.27 0.56
CA LEU A 98 -7.36 13.54 1.83
C LEU A 98 -6.12 13.95 2.61
N VAL A 99 -4.97 14.08 1.95
CA VAL A 99 -3.72 14.51 2.59
C VAL A 99 -3.81 15.94 3.11
N GLU A 100 -4.45 16.85 2.38
CA GLU A 100 -4.70 18.22 2.85
C GLU A 100 -5.61 18.24 4.09
N GLU A 101 -6.59 17.35 4.14
CA GLU A 101 -7.59 17.31 5.21
C GLU A 101 -7.08 16.67 6.51
N VAL A 102 -6.36 15.55 6.42
CA VAL A 102 -5.92 14.77 7.60
C VAL A 102 -4.41 14.87 7.90
N GLY A 103 -3.62 15.37 6.96
CA GLY A 103 -2.17 15.40 7.03
C GLY A 103 -1.51 14.12 6.51
N VAL A 104 -0.31 14.26 5.95
CA VAL A 104 0.43 13.16 5.30
C VAL A 104 0.73 12.00 6.24
N ASP A 105 1.08 12.28 7.49
CA ASP A 105 1.44 11.23 8.46
C ASP A 105 0.23 10.37 8.85
N VAL A 106 -0.90 11.00 9.12
CA VAL A 106 -2.15 10.31 9.44
C VAL A 106 -2.62 9.49 8.25
N PHE A 107 -2.64 10.09 7.04
CA PHE A 107 -3.00 9.39 5.81
C PHE A 107 -2.13 8.13 5.61
N ARG A 108 -0.80 8.28 5.65
CA ARG A 108 0.12 7.15 5.48
C ARG A 108 -0.06 6.08 6.54
N PHE A 109 -0.25 6.47 7.80
CA PHE A 109 -0.47 5.53 8.91
C PHE A 109 -1.70 4.66 8.64
N PHE A 110 -2.84 5.27 8.31
CA PHE A 110 -4.08 4.53 8.02
C PHE A 110 -3.93 3.60 6.80
N MET A 111 -3.18 4.02 5.77
CA MET A 111 -2.95 3.18 4.59
C MET A 111 -2.10 1.95 4.88
N ILE A 112 -1.17 2.00 5.84
CA ILE A 112 -0.28 0.88 6.19
C ILE A 112 -0.72 0.12 7.44
N GLU A 113 -1.76 0.56 8.15
CA GLU A 113 -2.29 -0.11 9.35
C GLU A 113 -2.77 -1.53 9.04
N ARG A 114 -3.24 -1.76 7.82
CA ARG A 114 -3.69 -3.05 7.32
C ARG A 114 -2.69 -3.66 6.36
N ARG A 115 -2.75 -4.98 6.25
CA ARG A 115 -2.02 -5.69 5.19
C ARG A 115 -2.56 -5.26 3.83
N ALA A 116 -1.73 -5.28 2.79
CA ALA A 116 -2.13 -4.90 1.44
C ALA A 116 -3.33 -5.72 0.92
N ASP A 117 -3.39 -7.02 1.27
CA ASP A 117 -4.46 -7.95 0.91
C ASP A 117 -5.73 -7.82 1.78
N GLY A 118 -5.70 -6.98 2.82
CA GLY A 118 -6.83 -6.71 3.70
C GLY A 118 -7.68 -5.53 3.23
N HIS A 119 -9.00 -5.65 3.37
CA HIS A 119 -9.91 -4.53 3.11
C HIS A 119 -9.67 -3.40 4.12
N LEU A 120 -9.62 -2.17 3.63
CA LEU A 120 -9.46 -0.96 4.44
C LEU A 120 -10.71 -0.08 4.32
N ASP A 121 -11.39 0.12 5.44
CA ASP A 121 -12.35 1.22 5.59
C ASP A 121 -11.59 2.42 6.17
N PHE A 122 -11.37 3.43 5.33
CA PHE A 122 -10.73 4.67 5.75
C PHE A 122 -11.78 5.58 6.39
N ASP A 123 -11.79 5.63 7.70
CA ASP A 123 -12.71 6.47 8.49
C ASP A 123 -12.16 7.90 8.56
N LEU A 124 -12.81 8.81 7.82
CA LEU A 124 -12.40 10.19 7.70
C LEU A 124 -12.58 10.96 9.02
N ASP A 125 -13.64 10.66 9.78
CA ASP A 125 -13.90 11.31 11.06
C ASP A 125 -12.85 10.91 12.09
N LEU A 126 -12.50 9.62 12.13
CA LEU A 126 -11.42 9.12 12.98
C LEU A 126 -10.07 9.70 12.56
N ALA A 127 -9.79 9.78 11.26
CA ALA A 127 -8.54 10.32 10.75
C ALA A 127 -8.36 11.82 11.09
N LYS A 128 -9.45 12.59 11.13
CA LYS A 128 -9.47 14.00 11.55
C LYS A 128 -9.39 14.21 13.07
N ASP A 129 -9.78 13.23 13.87
CA ASP A 129 -9.78 13.35 15.32
C ASP A 129 -8.34 13.42 15.84
N ARG A 130 -7.95 14.55 16.41
CA ARG A 130 -6.60 14.76 16.99
C ARG A 130 -6.43 14.18 18.38
N ASN A 131 -7.46 13.53 18.91
CA ASN A 131 -7.35 12.87 20.21
C ASN A 131 -6.52 11.59 20.12
N TRP A 132 -5.33 11.60 20.69
CA TRP A 132 -4.40 10.47 20.69
C TRP A 132 -4.98 9.19 21.32
N ARG A 133 -6.03 9.28 22.16
CA ARG A 133 -6.70 8.11 22.73
C ARG A 133 -7.65 7.41 21.76
N LYS A 134 -8.01 8.09 20.67
CA LYS A 134 -8.94 7.56 19.65
C LYS A 134 -8.21 7.27 18.34
N ASN A 135 -7.45 8.23 17.86
CA ASN A 135 -6.75 8.13 16.58
C ASN A 135 -5.40 7.41 16.76
N PRO A 136 -5.21 6.22 16.17
CA PRO A 136 -4.02 5.42 16.36
C PRO A 136 -2.74 6.09 15.81
N ALA A 137 -2.84 6.90 14.76
CA ALA A 137 -1.71 7.68 14.25
C ALA A 137 -1.18 8.67 15.31
N TYR A 138 -2.09 9.39 15.96
CA TYR A 138 -1.72 10.31 17.05
C TYR A 138 -1.28 9.56 18.32
N THR A 139 -1.76 8.33 18.53
CA THR A 139 -1.25 7.48 19.64
C THR A 139 0.25 7.22 19.48
N VAL A 140 0.68 6.85 18.28
CA VAL A 140 2.10 6.61 17.97
C VAL A 140 2.91 7.91 18.09
N GLN A 141 2.43 9.02 17.54
CA GLN A 141 3.10 10.32 17.66
C GLN A 141 3.20 10.77 19.13
N TYR A 142 2.16 10.56 19.92
CA TYR A 142 2.17 10.86 21.36
C TYR A 142 3.21 10.01 22.10
N ALA A 143 3.26 8.70 21.85
CA ALA A 143 4.24 7.81 22.46
C ALA A 143 5.68 8.26 22.13
N TYR A 144 5.94 8.59 20.87
CA TYR A 144 7.22 9.12 20.41
C TYR A 144 7.59 10.43 21.13
N ALA A 145 6.69 11.41 21.15
CA ALA A 145 6.93 12.69 21.82
C ALA A 145 7.17 12.52 23.34
N ARG A 146 6.45 11.57 23.97
CA ARG A 146 6.61 11.27 25.38
C ARG A 146 7.96 10.62 25.70
N THR A 147 8.43 9.67 24.88
CA THR A 147 9.74 9.04 25.07
C THR A 147 10.86 10.06 24.96
N HIS A 148 10.82 10.94 23.97
CA HIS A 148 11.78 12.04 23.85
C HIS A 148 11.68 13.06 24.99
N GLY A 149 10.48 13.29 25.52
CA GLY A 149 10.29 14.11 26.70
C GLY A 149 10.97 13.52 27.94
N ILE A 150 10.87 12.19 28.10
CA ILE A 150 11.56 11.47 29.20
C ILE A 150 13.09 11.55 29.03
N GLU A 151 13.58 11.31 27.81
CA GLU A 151 15.01 11.39 27.50
C GLU A 151 15.59 12.77 27.82
N ARG A 152 14.95 13.85 27.34
CA ARG A 152 15.36 15.21 27.69
C ARG A 152 15.39 15.44 29.19
N LYS A 153 14.36 15.00 29.88
CA LYS A 153 14.29 15.17 31.34
C LYS A 153 15.39 14.42 32.07
N ALA A 154 15.72 13.20 31.64
CA ALA A 154 16.82 12.43 32.18
C ALA A 154 18.16 13.16 32.00
N ILE A 155 18.43 13.68 30.82
CA ILE A 155 19.64 14.47 30.52
C ILE A 155 19.69 15.73 31.42
N GLU A 156 18.60 16.49 31.49
CA GLU A 156 18.51 17.70 32.33
C GLU A 156 18.77 17.42 33.82
N THR A 157 18.37 16.23 34.29
CA THR A 157 18.53 15.83 35.71
C THR A 157 19.82 15.06 36.01
N GLY A 158 20.70 14.90 34.99
CA GLY A 158 21.99 14.21 35.15
C GLY A 158 21.85 12.68 35.24
N VAL A 159 20.73 12.11 34.82
CA VAL A 159 20.57 10.66 34.77
C VAL A 159 21.32 10.13 33.55
N ASP A 160 22.26 9.21 33.77
CA ASP A 160 23.01 8.57 32.69
C ASP A 160 22.08 7.59 31.92
N MET A 161 21.81 7.89 30.67
CA MET A 161 20.97 7.04 29.84
C MET A 161 21.72 5.79 29.39
N PRO A 162 21.19 4.59 29.60
CA PRO A 162 21.83 3.37 29.11
C PRO A 162 22.02 3.45 27.59
N LYS A 163 23.23 3.09 27.12
CA LYS A 163 23.50 3.03 25.69
C LYS A 163 22.56 2.01 25.04
N LEU A 164 22.02 2.37 23.86
CA LEU A 164 21.27 1.43 23.02
C LEU A 164 22.12 0.17 22.81
N GLY A 165 21.67 -1.01 23.24
CA GLY A 165 22.42 -2.25 23.23
C GLY A 165 22.76 -2.80 24.62
N ALA A 166 22.67 -1.98 25.68
CA ALA A 166 22.75 -2.46 27.06
C ALA A 166 21.37 -2.82 27.64
N PHE A 167 20.31 -2.75 26.82
CA PHE A 167 18.94 -3.03 27.26
C PHE A 167 18.65 -4.52 27.13
N ASP A 168 18.31 -5.11 28.27
CA ASP A 168 17.87 -6.51 28.33
C ASP A 168 16.36 -6.59 28.14
N ALA A 169 15.94 -6.97 26.92
CA ALA A 169 14.53 -7.08 26.56
C ALA A 169 13.77 -8.17 27.37
N SER A 170 14.48 -9.12 27.99
CA SER A 170 13.87 -10.15 28.84
C SER A 170 13.29 -9.62 30.14
N ARG A 171 13.55 -8.34 30.46
CA ARG A 171 13.05 -7.64 31.66
C ARG A 171 11.76 -6.85 31.40
N LEU A 172 11.21 -6.93 30.17
CA LEU A 172 9.88 -6.41 29.85
C LEU A 172 8.86 -7.52 30.14
N ASP A 173 8.25 -7.51 31.31
CA ASP A 173 7.06 -8.30 31.65
C ASP A 173 5.80 -7.62 31.13
#